data_423e042707d3bc6b803fd2bf0f4eced2
#
_entry.id   423e042707d3bc6b803fd2bf0f4eced2
#
_cell.length_a   1.000
_cell.length_b   1.000
_cell.length_c   1.000
_cell.angle_alpha   90.00
_cell.angle_beta   90.00
_cell.angle_gamma   90.00
#
_symmetry.space_group_name_H-M   'P 1'
#
loop_
_entity.id
_entity.type
_entity.pdbx_description
1 polymer ?
#
loop_
_entity_poly.entity_id
_entity_poly.type
_entity_poly.pdbx_seq_one_letter_code
_entity_poly.pdbx_strand_id
1 'polypeptide(L)'
;MGLFKSKYERELATFIARINMNMSNNYKDNAQADLKDLEARFEELKAAGVLKDKEKAAFESQIGIYKERLKGYTHKDQKPYWT
;
A
#
# COMPACT_ATOMS: atom_id res chain seq x y z
N MET A 1 0.07 -17.51 -16.00
CA MET A 1 -0.35 -16.43 -16.23
C MET A 1 -0.70 -15.56 -15.17
N GLY A 2 -0.44 -14.37 -15.37
CA GLY A 2 -0.75 -13.41 -14.39
C GLY A 2 -2.20 -13.41 -14.05
N LEU A 3 -2.98 -13.95 -14.93
CA LEU A 3 -4.37 -13.97 -14.70
C LEU A 3 -4.76 -14.93 -13.61
N PHE A 4 -3.86 -15.76 -13.19
CA PHE A 4 -4.22 -16.69 -12.13
C PHE A 4 -3.74 -16.24 -10.79
N LYS A 5 -3.84 -14.96 -10.55
CA LYS A 5 -3.55 -14.44 -9.23
C LYS A 5 -4.54 -15.01 -8.24
N SER A 6 -4.04 -15.29 -7.05
CA SER A 6 -4.89 -15.78 -5.98
C SER A 6 -5.87 -14.71 -5.58
N LYS A 7 -6.91 -15.09 -4.86
CA LYS A 7 -7.86 -14.11 -4.39
C LYS A 7 -7.20 -13.11 -3.44
N TYR A 8 -6.16 -13.53 -2.75
CA TYR A 8 -5.45 -12.65 -1.84
C TYR A 8 -4.64 -11.61 -2.59
N GLU A 9 -4.00 -12.03 -3.68
CA GLU A 9 -3.31 -11.09 -4.53
C GLU A 9 -4.26 -10.05 -5.10
N ARG A 10 -5.43 -10.49 -5.54
CA ARG A 10 -6.42 -9.57 -6.10
C ARG A 10 -6.92 -8.60 -5.05
N GLU A 11 -7.09 -9.09 -3.83
CA GLU A 11 -7.51 -8.22 -2.74
C GLU A 11 -6.48 -7.13 -2.49
N LEU A 12 -5.21 -7.51 -2.39
CA LEU A 12 -4.16 -6.53 -2.16
C LEU A 12 -4.02 -5.57 -3.34
N ALA A 13 -4.18 -6.08 -4.55
CA ALA A 13 -4.11 -5.23 -5.73
C ALA A 13 -5.22 -4.19 -5.74
N THR A 14 -6.37 -4.51 -5.17
CA THR A 14 -7.46 -3.55 -5.06
C THR A 14 -7.06 -2.36 -4.19
N PHE A 15 -6.39 -2.62 -3.08
CA PHE A 15 -5.90 -1.53 -2.24
C PHE A 15 -4.89 -0.67 -2.98
N ILE A 16 -4.01 -1.31 -3.75
CA ILE A 16 -3.02 -0.57 -4.52
C ILE A 16 -3.70 0.32 -5.56
N ALA A 17 -4.73 -0.20 -6.22
CA ALA A 17 -5.47 0.59 -7.19
C ALA A 17 -6.11 1.81 -6.54
N ARG A 18 -6.63 1.65 -5.33
CA ARG A 18 -7.22 2.77 -4.60
C ARG A 18 -6.18 3.81 -4.25
N ILE A 19 -5.01 3.36 -3.80
CA ILE A 19 -3.92 4.27 -3.48
C ILE A 19 -3.56 5.10 -4.70
N ASN A 20 -3.39 4.44 -5.84
CA ASN A 20 -3.03 5.13 -7.07
C ASN A 20 -4.09 6.13 -7.49
N MET A 21 -5.34 5.75 -7.39
CA MET A 21 -6.44 6.62 -7.75
C MET A 21 -6.45 7.86 -6.85
N ASN A 22 -6.33 7.66 -5.56
CA ASN A 22 -6.35 8.77 -4.62
C ASN A 22 -5.16 9.69 -4.79
N MET A 23 -4.00 9.12 -5.08
CA MET A 23 -2.81 9.92 -5.36
C MET A 23 -3.00 10.76 -6.61
N SER A 24 -3.59 10.17 -7.66
CA SER A 24 -3.83 10.89 -8.90
C SER A 24 -4.79 12.05 -8.71
N ASN A 25 -5.71 11.92 -7.78
CA ASN A 25 -6.70 12.94 -7.50
C ASN A 25 -6.27 13.88 -6.37
N ASN A 26 -5.04 13.73 -5.89
CA ASN A 26 -4.53 14.53 -4.77
C ASN A 26 -5.28 14.34 -3.48
N TYR A 27 -5.89 13.18 -3.30
CA TYR A 27 -6.55 12.87 -2.03
C TYR A 27 -5.56 12.15 -1.13
N LYS A 28 -4.65 12.92 -0.57
CA LYS A 28 -3.53 12.38 0.20
C LYS A 28 -3.97 11.61 1.44
N ASP A 29 -4.94 12.15 2.14
CA ASP A 29 -5.40 11.49 3.37
C ASP A 29 -6.04 10.16 3.06
N ASN A 30 -6.82 10.12 1.98
CA ASN A 30 -7.45 8.87 1.57
C ASN A 30 -6.41 7.85 1.12
N ALA A 31 -5.39 8.33 0.40
CA ALA A 31 -4.33 7.44 -0.04
C ALA A 31 -3.58 6.86 1.15
N GLN A 32 -3.32 7.68 2.17
CA GLN A 32 -2.64 7.21 3.36
C GLN A 32 -3.48 6.20 4.12
N ALA A 33 -4.79 6.43 4.19
CA ALA A 33 -5.67 5.48 4.85
C ALA A 33 -5.69 4.15 4.11
N ASP A 34 -5.73 4.21 2.77
CA ASP A 34 -5.70 2.99 1.97
C ASP A 34 -4.38 2.25 2.15
N LEU A 35 -3.29 2.98 2.28
CA LEU A 35 -1.99 2.36 2.51
C LEU A 35 -1.95 1.63 3.85
N LYS A 36 -2.51 2.23 4.88
CA LYS A 36 -2.58 1.59 6.19
C LYS A 36 -3.40 0.31 6.12
N ASP A 37 -4.51 0.36 5.39
CA ASP A 37 -5.35 -0.82 5.22
C ASP A 37 -4.59 -1.91 4.47
N LEU A 38 -3.85 -1.50 3.44
CA LEU A 38 -3.04 -2.46 2.68
C LEU A 38 -2.01 -3.12 3.57
N GLU A 39 -1.32 -2.32 4.37
CA GLU A 39 -0.29 -2.86 5.27
C GLU A 39 -0.89 -3.83 6.27
N ALA A 40 -2.01 -3.45 6.86
CA ALA A 40 -2.64 -4.29 7.86
C ALA A 40 -3.07 -5.63 7.27
N ARG A 41 -3.68 -5.56 6.09
CA ARG A 41 -4.15 -6.78 5.44
C ARG A 41 -2.97 -7.66 5.00
N PHE A 42 -1.93 -7.02 4.49
CA PHE A 42 -0.74 -7.74 4.07
C PHE A 42 -0.13 -8.49 5.25
N GLU A 43 -0.04 -7.86 6.40
CA GLU A 43 0.51 -8.51 7.58
C GLU A 43 -0.35 -9.70 8.02
N GLU A 44 -1.66 -9.52 7.95
CA GLU A 44 -2.57 -10.62 8.28
C GLU A 44 -2.33 -11.82 7.35
N LEU A 45 -2.21 -11.55 6.07
CA LEU A 45 -2.03 -12.63 5.10
C LEU A 45 -0.66 -13.28 5.23
N LYS A 46 0.36 -12.49 5.58
CA LYS A 46 1.68 -13.06 5.85
C LYS A 46 1.62 -14.01 7.04
N ALA A 47 0.98 -13.57 8.10
CA ALA A 47 0.88 -14.37 9.30
C ALA A 47 0.09 -15.66 9.06
N ALA A 48 -0.90 -15.57 8.19
CA ALA A 48 -1.71 -16.74 7.85
C ALA A 48 -0.99 -17.72 6.93
N GLY A 49 0.11 -17.27 6.30
CA GLY A 49 0.88 -18.15 5.44
C GLY A 49 0.22 -18.43 4.11
N VAL A 50 -0.66 -17.56 3.65
CA VAL A 50 -1.39 -17.78 2.40
C VAL A 50 -0.74 -17.13 1.19
N LEU A 51 0.34 -16.38 1.41
CA LEU A 51 1.04 -15.73 0.31
C LEU A 51 2.32 -16.49 -0.01
N LYS A 52 2.61 -16.60 -1.30
CA LYS A 52 3.87 -17.20 -1.74
C LYS A 52 5.01 -16.22 -1.53
N ASP A 53 6.22 -16.75 -1.46
CA ASP A 53 7.39 -15.92 -1.23
C ASP A 53 7.52 -14.80 -2.26
N LYS A 54 7.26 -15.13 -3.52
CA LYS A 54 7.30 -14.15 -4.58
C LYS A 54 6.29 -13.04 -4.37
N GLU A 55 5.08 -13.43 -3.97
CA GLU A 55 4.02 -12.46 -3.72
C GLU A 55 4.37 -11.56 -2.56
N LYS A 56 4.89 -12.15 -1.50
CA LYS A 56 5.29 -11.35 -0.34
C LYS A 56 6.33 -10.32 -0.72
N ALA A 57 7.35 -10.75 -1.46
CA ALA A 57 8.41 -9.84 -1.85
C ALA A 57 7.89 -8.72 -2.74
N ALA A 58 7.02 -9.05 -3.68
CA ALA A 58 6.49 -8.06 -4.60
C ALA A 58 5.66 -7.01 -3.86
N PHE A 59 4.78 -7.45 -2.96
CA PHE A 59 3.93 -6.51 -2.26
C PHE A 59 4.72 -5.70 -1.22
N GLU A 60 5.69 -6.31 -0.58
CA GLU A 60 6.55 -5.56 0.33
C GLU A 60 7.25 -4.42 -0.39
N SER A 61 7.74 -4.71 -1.59
CA SER A 61 8.42 -3.71 -2.38
C SER A 61 7.47 -2.56 -2.74
N GLN A 62 6.26 -2.90 -3.19
CA GLN A 62 5.29 -1.89 -3.57
C GLN A 62 4.85 -1.06 -2.37
N ILE A 63 4.60 -1.71 -1.26
CA ILE A 63 4.23 -1.00 -0.04
C ILE A 63 5.32 -0.02 0.35
N GLY A 64 6.57 -0.44 0.25
CA GLY A 64 7.70 0.43 0.55
C GLY A 64 7.73 1.67 -0.33
N ILE A 65 7.44 1.50 -1.61
CA ILE A 65 7.42 2.62 -2.54
C ILE A 65 6.33 3.62 -2.16
N TYR A 66 5.14 3.12 -1.86
CA TYR A 66 4.03 4.00 -1.50
C TYR A 66 4.27 4.69 -0.16
N LYS A 67 4.88 3.98 0.78
CA LYS A 67 5.22 4.59 2.06
C LYS A 67 6.15 5.78 1.86
N GLU A 68 7.13 5.63 0.98
CA GLU A 68 8.04 6.73 0.71
C GLU A 68 7.34 7.90 0.06
N ARG A 69 6.48 7.63 -0.90
CA ARG A 69 5.78 8.70 -1.58
C ARG A 69 4.83 9.46 -0.67
N LEU A 70 4.07 8.72 0.13
CA LEU A 70 3.08 9.35 1.00
C LEU A 70 3.72 9.97 2.23
N LYS A 71 4.88 9.48 2.60
CA LYS A 71 5.63 10.07 3.68
C LYS A 71 6.00 11.52 3.37
N GLY A 72 6.34 11.79 2.13
CA GLY A 72 6.65 13.15 1.73
C GLY A 72 5.49 14.10 1.96
N TYR A 73 4.29 13.65 1.70
CA TYR A 73 3.11 14.46 1.93
C TYR A 73 2.93 14.76 3.41
N THR A 74 3.03 13.73 4.21
CA THR A 74 2.85 13.86 5.64
C THR A 74 3.86 14.82 6.23
N HIS A 75 5.07 14.69 5.78
CA HIS A 75 6.15 15.51 6.27
C HIS A 75 5.88 16.98 6.07
N LYS A 76 5.39 17.34 4.93
CA LYS A 76 5.13 18.71 4.64
C LYS A 76 4.09 19.29 5.55
N ASP A 77 3.13 18.51 5.90
CA ASP A 77 2.07 18.99 6.74
C ASP A 77 2.54 19.32 8.11
N GLN A 78 3.53 18.68 8.52
CA GLN A 78 3.98 18.89 9.85
C GLN A 78 4.93 20.00 10.02
N LYS A 79 5.52 20.39 9.27
CA LYS A 79 6.51 21.28 9.55
C LYS A 79 6.28 22.57 9.66
N PRO A 80 6.50 22.48 10.21
CA PRO A 80 6.72 23.32 10.53
C PRO A 80 7.48 23.53 11.17
N TYR A 81 7.75 22.84 11.23
CA TYR A 81 8.28 22.97 11.68
C TYR A 81 8.87 23.21 11.98
N TRP A 82 8.97 23.04 11.93
CA TRP A 82 9.46 23.23 11.93
C TRP A 82 9.64 23.65 11.90
N THR A 83 9.49 23.49 11.91
CA THR A 83 9.39 23.97 11.72
C THR A 83 9.26 24.21 11.55
#